data_865e8eba71174bc0a6f0208d3b6fbe61
#
_entry.id   865e8eba71174bc0a6f0208d3b6fbe61
#
_cell.length_a   1.000
_cell.length_b   1.000
_cell.length_c   1.000
_cell.angle_alpha   90.00
_cell.angle_beta   90.00
_cell.angle_gamma   90.00
#
_symmetry.space_group_name_H-M   'P 1'
#
loop_
_entity.id
_entity.type
_entity.pdbx_description
1 polymer ?
#
loop_
_entity_poly.entity_id
_entity_poly.type
_entity_poly.pdbx_seq_one_letter_code
_entity_poly.pdbx_strand_id
1 'polypeptide(L)'
;SKLPPIKIGKNGTLQEWYEDYEEVEPGHRHMSHLYALYPSNQITQATPELFKAAEKTIERRLTYGGAGQTGWSRAWIINFFARLQKGEEGLEHIHEMMATQLSPNMFDLLGEIFQIEGNFGATAGIAEMLVQSHEEGIIRLLPALPEAWNTGKVKGLKARGNFEISMEWEAGKLKKAEILSISGGKTKVVCQGKEWEINLEKGASQVLL
;
A
#
# COMPACT_ATOMS: atom_id res chain seq x y z
N SER A 1 6.73 -13.12 -21.55
CA SER A 1 5.45 -12.43 -21.41
C SER A 1 4.98 -11.95 -22.78
N LYS A 2 3.67 -12.00 -23.07
CA LYS A 2 3.07 -11.41 -24.27
C LYS A 2 2.59 -9.98 -24.04
N LEU A 3 2.64 -9.49 -22.79
CA LEU A 3 2.28 -8.13 -22.44
C LEU A 3 3.45 -7.18 -22.75
N PRO A 4 3.17 -5.95 -23.21
CA PRO A 4 4.21 -4.95 -23.40
C PRO A 4 4.86 -4.58 -22.07
N PRO A 5 6.13 -4.13 -22.08
CA PRO A 5 6.78 -3.68 -20.87
C PRO A 5 6.12 -2.39 -20.36
N ILE A 6 6.20 -2.16 -19.05
CA ILE A 6 5.83 -0.89 -18.44
C ILE A 6 6.83 0.17 -18.93
N LYS A 7 6.33 1.30 -19.42
CA LYS A 7 7.14 2.37 -19.98
C LYS A 7 7.08 3.62 -19.09
N ILE A 8 8.15 4.40 -19.13
CA ILE A 8 8.21 5.73 -18.53
C ILE A 8 8.09 6.75 -19.67
N GLY A 9 7.12 7.64 -19.58
CA GLY A 9 6.86 8.67 -20.57
C GLY A 9 7.73 9.92 -20.41
N LYS A 10 7.54 10.89 -21.31
CA LYS A 10 8.29 12.15 -21.37
C LYS A 10 8.25 12.99 -20.10
N ASN A 11 7.19 12.86 -19.31
CA ASN A 11 7.05 13.55 -18.02
C ASN A 11 7.78 12.83 -16.87
N GLY A 12 8.42 11.68 -17.14
CA GLY A 12 9.05 10.83 -16.13
C GLY A 12 8.02 10.06 -15.26
N THR A 13 6.77 9.99 -15.70
CA THR A 13 5.66 9.24 -15.13
C THR A 13 5.49 7.91 -15.84
N LEU A 14 4.77 6.96 -15.23
CA LEU A 14 4.37 5.75 -15.95
C LEU A 14 3.45 6.11 -17.11
N GLN A 15 3.66 5.49 -18.28
CA GLN A 15 2.72 5.63 -19.40
C GLN A 15 1.43 4.88 -19.11
N GLU A 16 0.29 5.56 -19.29
CA GLU A 16 -1.03 4.93 -19.21
C GLU A 16 -1.37 4.18 -20.50
N TRP A 17 -0.91 4.69 -21.65
CA TRP A 17 -1.23 4.18 -23.00
C TRP A 17 0.00 3.60 -23.69
N TYR A 18 -0.21 2.87 -24.76
CA TYR A 18 0.88 2.28 -25.54
C TYR A 18 1.81 3.36 -26.13
N GLU A 19 1.24 4.47 -26.60
CA GLU A 19 1.94 5.67 -27.05
C GLU A 19 1.94 6.72 -25.95
N ASP A 20 2.95 7.60 -25.93
CA ASP A 20 3.08 8.69 -24.96
C ASP A 20 2.28 9.92 -25.41
N TYR A 21 0.95 9.81 -25.34
CA TYR A 21 0.03 10.88 -25.72
C TYR A 21 0.11 12.08 -24.77
N GLU A 22 -0.37 13.24 -25.24
CA GLU A 22 -0.67 14.35 -24.37
C GLU A 22 -1.90 14.03 -23.51
N GLU A 23 -1.77 14.24 -22.21
CA GLU A 23 -2.87 14.00 -21.28
C GLU A 23 -3.91 15.13 -21.39
N VAL A 24 -5.13 14.80 -21.74
CA VAL A 24 -6.27 15.76 -21.81
C VAL A 24 -6.65 16.20 -20.38
N GLU A 25 -6.56 15.29 -19.41
CA GLU A 25 -6.92 15.52 -18.02
C GLU A 25 -5.82 14.93 -17.10
N PRO A 26 -4.70 15.69 -16.88
CA PRO A 26 -3.56 15.17 -16.11
C PRO A 26 -3.90 14.81 -14.66
N GLY A 27 -4.96 15.37 -14.10
CA GLY A 27 -5.45 15.09 -12.74
C GLY A 27 -6.57 14.06 -12.69
N HIS A 28 -6.83 13.29 -13.76
CA HIS A 28 -7.94 12.35 -13.78
C HIS A 28 -7.91 11.39 -12.59
N ARG A 29 -9.06 11.14 -11.99
CA ARG A 29 -9.21 10.31 -10.79
C ARG A 29 -8.87 8.82 -10.99
N HIS A 30 -8.96 8.31 -12.22
CA HIS A 30 -8.57 6.94 -12.52
C HIS A 30 -7.07 6.85 -12.79
N MET A 31 -6.43 5.85 -12.20
CA MET A 31 -4.98 5.65 -12.23
C MET A 31 -4.64 4.19 -12.54
N SER A 32 -5.25 3.65 -13.60
CA SER A 32 -5.14 2.23 -13.98
C SER A 32 -3.70 1.78 -14.29
N HIS A 33 -2.85 2.67 -14.78
CA HIS A 33 -1.42 2.40 -15.02
C HIS A 33 -0.61 2.19 -13.73
N LEU A 34 -1.12 2.60 -12.57
CA LEU A 34 -0.53 2.30 -11.26
C LEU A 34 -0.93 0.91 -10.71
N TYR A 35 -1.73 0.12 -11.44
CA TYR A 35 -2.02 -1.27 -11.10
C TYR A 35 -0.73 -2.09 -10.87
N ALA A 36 0.32 -1.79 -11.61
CA ALA A 36 1.61 -2.45 -11.49
C ALA A 36 2.28 -2.25 -10.10
N LEU A 37 2.00 -1.11 -9.44
CA LEU A 37 2.44 -0.82 -8.07
C LEU A 37 1.50 -1.48 -7.05
N TYR A 38 0.18 -1.29 -7.20
CA TYR A 38 -0.86 -1.87 -6.36
C TYR A 38 -2.12 -2.13 -7.22
N PRO A 39 -2.75 -3.29 -7.09
CA PRO A 39 -2.48 -4.40 -6.16
C PRO A 39 -1.40 -5.39 -6.64
N SER A 40 -0.84 -5.20 -7.85
CA SER A 40 0.23 -6.06 -8.37
C SER A 40 1.54 -5.89 -7.58
N ASN A 41 2.55 -6.65 -7.97
CA ASN A 41 3.91 -6.61 -7.44
C ASN A 41 4.97 -6.40 -8.53
N GLN A 42 4.56 -5.81 -9.66
CA GLN A 42 5.48 -5.59 -10.79
C GLN A 42 6.41 -4.40 -10.55
N ILE A 43 5.95 -3.42 -9.75
CA ILE A 43 6.73 -2.27 -9.32
C ILE A 43 6.99 -2.40 -7.82
N THR A 44 8.27 -2.54 -7.47
CA THR A 44 8.74 -2.66 -6.09
C THR A 44 10.06 -1.89 -5.95
N GLN A 45 10.67 -1.89 -4.78
CA GLN A 45 12.01 -1.33 -4.58
C GLN A 45 13.09 -2.02 -5.44
N ALA A 46 12.84 -3.25 -5.92
CA ALA A 46 13.73 -3.95 -6.85
C ALA A 46 13.67 -3.38 -8.28
N THR A 47 12.71 -2.51 -8.58
CA THR A 47 12.55 -1.79 -9.86
C THR A 47 12.61 -0.28 -9.65
N PRO A 48 13.76 0.30 -9.24
CA PRO A 48 13.84 1.64 -8.68
C PRO A 48 13.41 2.75 -9.67
N GLU A 49 13.67 2.60 -10.96
CA GLU A 49 13.24 3.56 -11.98
C GLU A 49 11.72 3.61 -12.12
N LEU A 50 11.07 2.44 -12.20
CA LEU A 50 9.61 2.34 -12.25
C LEU A 50 8.96 2.78 -10.93
N PHE A 51 9.60 2.47 -9.79
CA PHE A 51 9.15 2.90 -8.48
C PHE A 51 9.11 4.43 -8.37
N LYS A 52 10.18 5.10 -8.80
CA LYS A 52 10.25 6.56 -8.88
C LYS A 52 9.25 7.14 -9.89
N ALA A 53 9.04 6.47 -11.02
CA ALA A 53 8.07 6.91 -12.00
C ALA A 53 6.63 6.79 -11.49
N ALA A 54 6.33 5.74 -10.70
CA ALA A 54 5.04 5.57 -10.04
C ALA A 54 4.78 6.69 -9.02
N GLU A 55 5.77 7.06 -8.22
CA GLU A 55 5.69 8.20 -7.29
C GLU A 55 5.36 9.49 -8.03
N LYS A 56 6.12 9.82 -9.09
CA LYS A 56 5.88 10.99 -9.93
C LYS A 56 4.49 10.98 -10.59
N THR A 57 3.98 9.80 -10.92
CA THR A 57 2.63 9.67 -11.49
C THR A 57 1.58 10.11 -10.49
N ILE A 58 1.69 9.69 -9.23
CA ILE A 58 0.76 10.08 -8.17
C ILE A 58 0.88 11.59 -7.89
N GLU A 59 2.09 12.10 -7.74
CA GLU A 59 2.35 13.54 -7.54
C GLU A 59 1.73 14.38 -8.66
N ARG A 60 1.91 13.97 -9.91
CA ARG A 60 1.32 14.63 -11.06
C ARG A 60 -0.22 14.64 -11.00
N ARG A 61 -0.84 13.48 -10.74
CA ARG A 61 -2.30 13.37 -10.60
C ARG A 61 -2.86 14.27 -9.51
N LEU A 62 -2.18 14.34 -8.37
CA LEU A 62 -2.56 15.20 -7.24
C LEU A 62 -2.38 16.68 -7.54
N THR A 63 -1.28 17.06 -8.19
CA THR A 63 -0.98 18.46 -8.55
C THR A 63 -2.06 19.07 -9.44
N TYR A 64 -2.66 18.30 -10.34
CA TYR A 64 -3.74 18.77 -11.21
C TYR A 64 -5.15 18.60 -10.61
N GLY A 65 -5.26 18.10 -9.37
CA GLY A 65 -6.43 18.24 -8.49
C GLY A 65 -7.59 17.28 -8.70
N GLY A 66 -7.59 16.42 -9.71
CA GLY A 66 -8.70 15.47 -9.95
C GLY A 66 -8.60 14.18 -9.15
N ALA A 67 -7.40 13.73 -8.89
CA ALA A 67 -7.15 12.51 -8.12
C ALA A 67 -7.59 12.67 -6.66
N GLY A 68 -8.22 11.64 -6.12
CA GLY A 68 -8.67 11.65 -4.72
C GLY A 68 -9.96 12.42 -4.44
N GLN A 69 -10.65 12.93 -5.46
CA GLN A 69 -11.93 13.63 -5.27
C GLN A 69 -13.10 12.71 -4.87
N THR A 70 -12.95 11.40 -5.01
CA THR A 70 -13.94 10.41 -4.58
C THR A 70 -13.29 9.45 -3.60
N GLY A 71 -14.07 8.86 -2.69
CA GLY A 71 -13.53 7.98 -1.68
C GLY A 71 -12.83 6.75 -2.26
N TRP A 72 -13.36 6.13 -3.31
CA TRP A 72 -12.68 5.04 -4.02
C TRP A 72 -11.33 5.46 -4.61
N SER A 73 -11.27 6.62 -5.28
CA SER A 73 -10.02 7.16 -5.83
C SER A 73 -9.00 7.47 -4.71
N ARG A 74 -9.49 8.03 -3.60
CA ARG A 74 -8.67 8.32 -2.42
C ARG A 74 -8.13 7.05 -1.77
N ALA A 75 -8.96 6.01 -1.66
CA ALA A 75 -8.53 4.72 -1.15
C ALA A 75 -7.39 4.11 -1.98
N TRP A 76 -7.41 4.27 -3.31
CA TRP A 76 -6.28 3.88 -4.17
C TRP A 76 -5.01 4.64 -3.82
N ILE A 77 -5.10 5.95 -3.61
CA ILE A 77 -3.95 6.79 -3.25
C ILE A 77 -3.34 6.36 -1.92
N ILE A 78 -4.17 6.04 -0.92
CA ILE A 78 -3.69 5.50 0.37
C ILE A 78 -2.87 4.22 0.14
N ASN A 79 -3.37 3.30 -0.69
CA ASN A 79 -2.65 2.06 -1.01
C ASN A 79 -1.35 2.32 -1.79
N PHE A 80 -1.33 3.29 -2.71
CA PHE A 80 -0.11 3.64 -3.44
C PHE A 80 0.95 4.22 -2.51
N PHE A 81 0.60 5.14 -1.61
CA PHE A 81 1.54 5.67 -0.64
C PHE A 81 2.02 4.62 0.36
N ALA A 82 1.14 3.69 0.77
CA ALA A 82 1.55 2.54 1.57
C ALA A 82 2.64 1.72 0.85
N ARG A 83 2.44 1.39 -0.46
CA ARG A 83 3.42 0.66 -1.28
C ARG A 83 4.70 1.44 -1.53
N LEU A 84 4.62 2.76 -1.62
CA LEU A 84 5.78 3.64 -1.72
C LEU A 84 6.49 3.86 -0.37
N GLN A 85 5.97 3.26 0.72
CA GLN A 85 6.48 3.40 2.10
C GLN A 85 6.46 4.86 2.60
N LYS A 86 5.48 5.62 2.13
CA LYS A 86 5.23 7.02 2.50
C LYS A 86 4.08 7.10 3.50
N GLY A 87 4.41 6.91 4.78
CA GLY A 87 3.42 6.80 5.85
C GLY A 87 2.67 8.10 6.12
N GLU A 88 3.36 9.24 6.09
CA GLU A 88 2.76 10.56 6.35
C GLU A 88 1.74 10.92 5.27
N GLU A 89 2.11 10.75 4.00
CA GLU A 89 1.21 11.01 2.87
C GLU A 89 0.01 10.05 2.89
N GLY A 90 0.24 8.78 3.26
CA GLY A 90 -0.84 7.81 3.46
C GLY A 90 -1.82 8.26 4.54
N LEU A 91 -1.32 8.73 5.68
CA LEU A 91 -2.14 9.23 6.79
C LEU A 91 -2.89 10.51 6.43
N GLU A 92 -2.26 11.44 5.71
CA GLU A 92 -2.91 12.66 5.22
C GLU A 92 -4.14 12.30 4.38
N HIS A 93 -4.01 11.36 3.44
CA HIS A 93 -5.13 10.93 2.63
C HIS A 93 -6.21 10.13 3.39
N ILE A 94 -5.86 9.44 4.48
CA ILE A 94 -6.85 8.85 5.40
C ILE A 94 -7.66 9.95 6.07
N HIS A 95 -7.01 10.98 6.62
CA HIS A 95 -7.69 12.11 7.26
C HIS A 95 -8.59 12.86 6.27
N GLU A 96 -8.10 13.12 5.08
CA GLU A 96 -8.86 13.77 4.02
C GLU A 96 -10.11 12.97 3.63
N MET A 97 -9.99 11.64 3.50
CA MET A 97 -11.11 10.75 3.23
C MET A 97 -12.16 10.83 4.35
N MET A 98 -11.70 10.76 5.60
CA MET A 98 -12.60 10.87 6.76
C MET A 98 -13.31 12.21 6.84
N ALA A 99 -12.64 13.29 6.46
CA ALA A 99 -13.19 14.64 6.54
C ALA A 99 -14.17 14.97 5.41
N THR A 100 -13.99 14.39 4.22
CA THR A 100 -14.68 14.90 3.02
C THR A 100 -15.47 13.85 2.25
N GLN A 101 -15.22 12.56 2.44
CA GLN A 101 -15.76 11.50 1.59
C GLN A 101 -16.54 10.42 2.35
N LEU A 102 -16.64 10.54 3.68
CA LEU A 102 -17.46 9.65 4.48
C LEU A 102 -18.73 10.34 4.97
N SER A 103 -19.83 9.62 4.91
CA SER A 103 -21.05 10.02 5.60
C SER A 103 -20.92 9.83 7.13
N PRO A 104 -21.84 10.39 7.95
CA PRO A 104 -21.78 10.25 9.40
C PRO A 104 -21.76 8.80 9.92
N ASN A 105 -22.28 7.85 9.15
CA ASN A 105 -22.23 6.43 9.45
C ASN A 105 -21.00 5.71 8.85
N MET A 106 -20.00 6.45 8.42
CA MET A 106 -18.74 5.98 7.86
C MET A 106 -18.85 5.29 6.49
N PHE A 107 -19.97 5.46 5.77
CA PHE A 107 -20.09 4.98 4.41
C PHE A 107 -19.31 5.89 3.45
N ASP A 108 -18.48 5.30 2.61
CA ASP A 108 -17.77 6.03 1.56
C ASP A 108 -18.72 6.51 0.45
N LEU A 109 -18.51 7.72 -0.02
CA LEU A 109 -19.37 8.39 -0.96
C LEU A 109 -18.66 8.84 -2.23
N LEU A 110 -19.37 8.71 -3.34
CA LEU A 110 -19.15 9.45 -4.59
C LEU A 110 -20.32 10.42 -4.76
N GLY A 111 -20.14 11.66 -4.30
CA GLY A 111 -21.27 12.59 -4.16
C GLY A 111 -22.28 12.04 -3.14
N GLU A 112 -23.49 11.70 -3.61
CA GLU A 112 -24.56 11.11 -2.77
C GLU A 112 -24.62 9.57 -2.88
N ILE A 113 -23.77 8.95 -3.71
CA ILE A 113 -23.82 7.52 -3.99
C ILE A 113 -22.85 6.79 -3.06
N PHE A 114 -23.36 5.79 -2.33
CA PHE A 114 -22.51 4.90 -1.54
C PHE A 114 -21.62 4.02 -2.42
N GLN A 115 -20.33 4.00 -2.12
CA GLN A 115 -19.33 3.14 -2.75
C GLN A 115 -18.57 2.34 -1.70
N ILE A 116 -18.96 1.10 -1.46
CA ILE A 116 -18.29 0.22 -0.48
C ILE A 116 -16.80 0.00 -0.80
N GLU A 117 -16.42 0.16 -2.05
CA GLU A 117 -15.05 0.02 -2.55
C GLU A 117 -14.07 0.96 -1.83
N GLY A 118 -14.50 2.18 -1.51
CA GLY A 118 -13.70 3.12 -0.75
C GLY A 118 -13.45 2.65 0.68
N ASN A 119 -14.47 2.11 1.35
CA ASN A 119 -14.34 1.53 2.68
C ASN A 119 -13.36 0.36 2.71
N PHE A 120 -13.49 -0.59 1.76
CA PHE A 120 -12.59 -1.73 1.67
C PHE A 120 -11.18 -1.32 1.27
N GLY A 121 -11.07 -0.40 0.30
CA GLY A 121 -9.78 0.10 -0.16
C GLY A 121 -9.01 0.86 0.91
N ALA A 122 -9.67 1.72 1.70
CA ALA A 122 -9.04 2.42 2.82
C ALA A 122 -8.56 1.44 3.90
N THR A 123 -9.39 0.46 4.25
CA THR A 123 -9.03 -0.59 5.21
C THR A 123 -7.82 -1.41 4.72
N ALA A 124 -7.81 -1.76 3.43
CA ALA A 124 -6.67 -2.43 2.81
C ALA A 124 -5.40 -1.56 2.86
N GLY A 125 -5.53 -0.26 2.59
CA GLY A 125 -4.42 0.69 2.66
C GLY A 125 -3.81 0.79 4.06
N ILE A 126 -4.63 0.87 5.11
CA ILE A 126 -4.17 0.85 6.50
C ILE A 126 -3.43 -0.47 6.81
N ALA A 127 -3.94 -1.60 6.35
CA ALA A 127 -3.25 -2.88 6.51
C ALA A 127 -1.90 -2.91 5.77
N GLU A 128 -1.83 -2.39 4.53
CA GLU A 128 -0.59 -2.26 3.75
C GLU A 128 0.43 -1.30 4.40
N MET A 129 -0.01 -0.28 5.13
CA MET A 129 0.89 0.59 5.91
C MET A 129 1.57 -0.17 7.05
N LEU A 130 0.93 -1.20 7.59
CA LEU A 130 1.41 -1.98 8.73
C LEU A 130 2.13 -3.27 8.33
N VAL A 131 1.63 -3.99 7.32
CA VAL A 131 2.20 -5.26 6.85
C VAL A 131 2.11 -5.35 5.33
N GLN A 132 3.23 -5.62 4.68
CA GLN A 132 3.28 -5.90 3.25
C GLN A 132 3.87 -7.29 3.00
N SER A 133 3.27 -8.00 2.06
CA SER A 133 3.74 -9.33 1.63
C SER A 133 3.59 -9.55 0.13
N HIS A 134 3.61 -8.46 -0.66
CA HIS A 134 3.46 -8.53 -2.10
C HIS A 134 4.75 -8.97 -2.82
N GLU A 135 5.91 -8.77 -2.21
CA GLU A 135 7.17 -9.30 -2.71
C GLU A 135 7.28 -10.79 -2.36
N GLU A 136 7.68 -11.62 -3.33
CA GLU A 136 7.72 -13.07 -3.14
C GLU A 136 8.68 -13.47 -2.00
N GLY A 137 8.17 -14.26 -1.05
CA GLY A 137 8.95 -14.75 0.09
C GLY A 137 9.33 -13.69 1.13
N ILE A 138 8.79 -12.46 1.05
CA ILE A 138 9.12 -11.38 1.98
C ILE A 138 7.86 -10.86 2.67
N ILE A 139 7.94 -10.68 3.98
CA ILE A 139 6.94 -9.99 4.81
C ILE A 139 7.63 -8.76 5.44
N ARG A 140 7.16 -7.57 5.09
CA ARG A 140 7.63 -6.31 5.67
C ARG A 140 6.70 -5.87 6.78
N LEU A 141 7.26 -5.56 7.94
CA LEU A 141 6.52 -5.03 9.09
C LEU A 141 6.77 -3.52 9.21
N LEU A 142 5.69 -2.77 9.46
CA LEU A 142 5.68 -1.32 9.62
C LEU A 142 6.33 -0.55 8.46
N PRO A 143 6.09 -0.95 7.18
CA PRO A 143 6.79 -0.35 6.03
C PRO A 143 6.45 1.13 5.82
N ALA A 144 5.25 1.56 6.21
CA ALA A 144 4.75 2.92 6.01
C ALA A 144 4.08 3.44 7.30
N LEU A 145 4.77 3.29 8.44
CA LEU A 145 4.27 3.73 9.74
C LEU A 145 4.42 5.25 9.85
N PRO A 146 3.33 6.05 9.98
CA PRO A 146 3.43 7.48 10.20
C PRO A 146 3.82 7.81 11.65
N GLU A 147 4.40 8.98 11.87
CA GLU A 147 4.82 9.44 13.22
C GLU A 147 3.66 9.44 14.23
N ALA A 148 2.47 9.81 13.79
CA ALA A 148 1.28 9.85 14.65
C ALA A 148 0.90 8.46 15.19
N TRP A 149 1.30 7.38 14.54
CA TRP A 149 1.07 6.01 15.00
C TRP A 149 2.30 5.42 15.70
N ASN A 150 3.04 6.24 16.44
CA ASN A 150 4.31 5.85 17.04
C ASN A 150 4.21 4.74 18.10
N THR A 151 3.03 4.45 18.62
CA THR A 151 2.78 3.37 19.57
C THR A 151 1.48 2.66 19.20
N GLY A 152 1.51 1.33 19.14
CA GLY A 152 0.33 0.58 18.77
C GLY A 152 0.51 -0.93 18.84
N LYS A 153 -0.58 -1.62 18.53
CA LYS A 153 -0.62 -3.07 18.40
C LYS A 153 -1.66 -3.48 17.37
N VAL A 154 -1.39 -4.57 16.69
CA VAL A 154 -2.33 -5.22 15.78
C VAL A 154 -2.21 -6.73 15.91
N LYS A 155 -3.33 -7.44 15.69
CA LYS A 155 -3.37 -8.90 15.75
C LYS A 155 -4.09 -9.48 14.54
N GLY A 156 -3.57 -10.60 14.05
CA GLY A 156 -4.24 -11.42 13.06
C GLY A 156 -4.18 -10.90 11.62
N LEU A 157 -3.27 -9.98 11.27
CA LEU A 157 -3.09 -9.58 9.88
C LEU A 157 -2.56 -10.74 9.05
N LYS A 158 -3.20 -10.97 7.90
CA LYS A 158 -2.80 -12.06 7.00
C LYS A 158 -1.74 -11.60 6.02
N ALA A 159 -0.73 -12.44 5.84
CA ALA A 159 0.32 -12.26 4.85
C ALA A 159 0.36 -13.46 3.89
N ARG A 160 0.90 -13.23 2.67
CA ARG A 160 1.08 -14.28 1.68
C ARG A 160 1.95 -15.41 2.21
N GLY A 161 1.74 -16.63 1.69
CA GLY A 161 2.35 -17.83 2.25
C GLY A 161 1.58 -18.41 3.44
N ASN A 162 0.35 -17.89 3.69
CA ASN A 162 -0.54 -18.34 4.76
C ASN A 162 0.03 -18.11 6.16
N PHE A 163 0.67 -16.95 6.34
CA PHE A 163 1.13 -16.46 7.63
C PHE A 163 0.12 -15.53 8.28
N GLU A 164 0.10 -15.51 9.61
CA GLU A 164 -0.66 -14.56 10.41
C GLU A 164 0.31 -13.77 11.28
N ILE A 165 0.15 -12.45 11.29
CA ILE A 165 1.04 -11.50 11.94
C ILE A 165 0.31 -10.81 13.07
N SER A 166 0.89 -10.87 14.26
CA SER A 166 0.49 -10.04 15.40
C SER A 166 1.72 -9.28 15.87
N MET A 167 1.61 -7.97 16.09
CA MET A 167 2.77 -7.17 16.49
C MET A 167 2.39 -6.01 17.40
N GLU A 168 3.39 -5.56 18.16
CA GLU A 168 3.36 -4.38 19.04
C GLU A 168 4.58 -3.51 18.72
N TRP A 169 4.37 -2.20 18.70
CA TRP A 169 5.45 -1.24 18.51
C TRP A 169 5.31 -0.07 19.48
N GLU A 170 6.43 0.57 19.79
CA GLU A 170 6.53 1.68 20.72
C GLU A 170 7.62 2.66 20.25
N ALA A 171 7.36 3.95 20.34
CA ALA A 171 8.25 5.00 19.84
C ALA A 171 8.68 4.77 18.38
N GLY A 172 7.74 4.33 17.52
CA GLY A 172 7.97 4.05 16.09
C GLY A 172 8.79 2.80 15.80
N LYS A 173 9.16 1.99 16.82
CA LYS A 173 10.00 0.80 16.66
C LYS A 173 9.26 -0.47 17.02
N LEU A 174 9.50 -1.51 16.24
CA LEU A 174 8.98 -2.84 16.55
C LEU A 174 9.48 -3.29 17.93
N LYS A 175 8.54 -3.59 18.82
CA LYS A 175 8.81 -4.13 20.16
C LYS A 175 8.72 -5.65 20.17
N LYS A 176 7.70 -6.19 19.49
CA LYS A 176 7.46 -7.63 19.41
C LYS A 176 6.63 -7.93 18.17
N ALA A 177 6.96 -9.00 17.46
CA ALA A 177 6.09 -9.59 16.46
C ALA A 177 5.98 -11.09 16.64
N GLU A 178 4.78 -11.64 16.51
CA GLU A 178 4.52 -13.07 16.45
C GLU A 178 4.11 -13.42 15.02
N ILE A 179 4.81 -14.36 14.44
CA ILE A 179 4.59 -14.89 13.09
C ILE A 179 4.07 -16.31 13.24
N LEU A 180 2.80 -16.53 12.98
CA LEU A 180 2.16 -17.85 12.97
C LEU A 180 2.10 -18.38 11.55
N SER A 181 2.57 -19.60 11.32
CA SER A 181 2.42 -20.28 10.03
C SER A 181 1.22 -21.22 10.07
N ILE A 182 0.18 -20.93 9.30
CA ILE A 182 -1.06 -21.73 9.28
C ILE A 182 -0.86 -23.05 8.54
N SER A 183 -0.03 -23.07 7.50
CA SER A 183 0.17 -24.23 6.63
C SER A 183 1.57 -24.86 6.68
N GLY A 184 2.49 -24.26 7.42
CA GLY A 184 3.92 -24.51 7.30
C GLY A 184 4.52 -23.71 6.14
N GLY A 185 5.80 -23.35 6.22
CA GLY A 185 6.49 -22.64 5.13
C GLY A 185 7.65 -21.78 5.58
N LYS A 186 8.28 -21.18 4.56
CA LYS A 186 9.43 -20.30 4.71
C LYS A 186 9.08 -18.90 4.24
N THR A 187 9.62 -17.89 4.93
CA THR A 187 9.54 -16.49 4.53
C THR A 187 10.69 -15.71 5.17
N LYS A 188 11.04 -14.58 4.61
CA LYS A 188 11.90 -13.59 5.25
C LYS A 188 11.02 -12.49 5.83
N VAL A 189 11.19 -12.16 7.10
CA VAL A 189 10.55 -11.00 7.72
C VAL A 189 11.55 -9.85 7.77
N VAL A 190 11.13 -8.66 7.35
CA VAL A 190 11.96 -7.46 7.33
C VAL A 190 11.26 -6.35 8.11
N CYS A 191 11.99 -5.67 8.98
CA CYS A 191 11.51 -4.50 9.71
C CYS A 191 12.65 -3.54 10.01
N GLN A 192 12.57 -2.30 9.54
CA GLN A 192 13.50 -1.21 9.91
C GLN A 192 14.99 -1.61 9.81
N GLY A 193 15.37 -2.29 8.73
CA GLY A 193 16.74 -2.73 8.46
C GLY A 193 17.16 -4.04 9.14
N LYS A 194 16.32 -4.62 10.00
CA LYS A 194 16.52 -5.98 10.52
C LYS A 194 15.85 -7.01 9.61
N GLU A 195 16.45 -8.19 9.54
CA GLU A 195 15.92 -9.33 8.77
C GLU A 195 15.92 -10.60 9.62
N TRP A 196 14.87 -11.42 9.44
CA TRP A 196 14.75 -12.73 10.10
C TRP A 196 14.32 -13.77 9.07
N GLU A 197 15.08 -14.86 8.98
CA GLU A 197 14.67 -16.04 8.19
C GLU A 197 13.72 -16.88 9.04
N ILE A 198 12.53 -17.11 8.51
CA ILE A 198 11.47 -17.87 9.16
C ILE A 198 11.28 -19.19 8.43
N ASN A 199 11.29 -20.28 9.18
CA ASN A 199 10.96 -21.62 8.67
C ASN A 199 10.14 -22.34 9.75
N LEU A 200 8.85 -22.43 9.56
CA LEU A 200 7.92 -22.94 10.57
C LEU A 200 7.12 -24.13 10.04
N GLU A 201 6.87 -25.08 10.92
CA GLU A 201 5.92 -26.13 10.71
C GLU A 201 4.47 -25.58 10.78
N LYS A 202 3.53 -26.36 10.25
CA LYS A 202 2.11 -26.03 10.32
C LYS A 202 1.65 -25.79 11.76
N GLY A 203 1.04 -24.64 12.01
CA GLY A 203 0.50 -24.26 13.33
C GLY A 203 1.56 -23.76 14.31
N ALA A 204 2.83 -23.73 13.92
CA ALA A 204 3.90 -23.18 14.76
C ALA A 204 4.00 -21.65 14.63
N SER A 205 4.48 -21.00 15.69
CA SER A 205 4.77 -19.56 15.68
C SER A 205 6.18 -19.27 16.13
N GLN A 206 6.69 -18.13 15.70
CA GLN A 206 7.97 -17.55 16.14
C GLN A 206 7.77 -16.13 16.61
N VAL A 207 8.41 -15.78 17.72
CA VAL A 207 8.42 -14.42 18.26
C VAL A 207 9.71 -13.72 17.86
N LEU A 208 9.58 -12.52 17.31
CA LEU A 208 10.67 -11.59 16.97
C LEU A 208 10.69 -10.45 17.98
N LEU A 209 11.89 -10.04 18.41
CA LEU A 209 12.14 -8.97 19.38
C LEU A 209 13.14 -7.95 18.82
#